data_04fad50c7123a0241f182e49ec67a0c0
#
_entry.id   04fad50c7123a0241f182e49ec67a0c0
#
_cell.length_a   1.000
_cell.length_b   1.000
_cell.length_c   1.000
_cell.angle_alpha   90.00
_cell.angle_beta   90.00
_cell.angle_gamma   90.00
#
_symmetry.space_group_name_H-M   'P 1'
#
loop_
_entity.id
_entity.type
_entity.pdbx_description
1 polymer ?
#
loop_
_entity_poly.entity_id
_entity_poly.type
_entity_poly.pdbx_seq_one_letter_code
_entity_poly.pdbx_strand_id
1 'polypeptide(L)'
;IGGNLSTNAGGVGVLHYGNARDLVLGIEVVLPNGLIFESLKALRKDNTGYDLKQLFIGAEGTLGIITKAVLKLYPRPRVFATILVALEELDEILSLFDLTRATCGDKLKAFELIPRLALELEVAHIPGIRDPFTEKHAYYALLELTSPRQEDDLRGEIETVLEQALNNGVISDAVIATSQAQASQLWKMREEIPAAQSIEGGSLKHDVAVPVSKSVEFIKKATQLVMAEMPGVRVCAFGHVGDGNIHFNLTQPVGIDKKSFLKKQKVFNRIVHDLVVGMKGSISAEHGIGLSKRDELCFYASKIEIDLMRQIKVAID
;
A
#
# COMPACT_ATOMS: atom_id res chain seq x y z
N ILE A 1 15.52 7.59 -6.67
CA ILE A 1 14.48 8.64 -6.66
C ILE A 1 13.79 8.72 -8.03
N GLY A 2 14.53 8.77 -9.17
CA GLY A 2 13.91 8.87 -10.50
C GLY A 2 12.89 7.78 -10.81
N GLY A 3 13.15 6.53 -10.43
CA GLY A 3 12.18 5.43 -10.56
C GLY A 3 10.91 5.67 -9.74
N ASN A 4 11.04 6.10 -8.48
CA ASN A 4 9.88 6.40 -7.62
C ASN A 4 9.01 7.52 -8.19
N LEU A 5 9.62 8.53 -8.81
CA LEU A 5 8.88 9.60 -9.49
C LEU A 5 8.20 9.07 -10.76
N SER A 6 8.92 8.27 -11.55
CA SER A 6 8.39 7.70 -12.80
C SER A 6 7.20 6.77 -12.57
N THR A 7 7.14 6.06 -11.45
CA THR A 7 6.00 5.20 -11.09
C THR A 7 4.96 5.91 -10.22
N ASN A 8 5.20 7.17 -9.81
CA ASN A 8 4.41 7.85 -8.79
C ASN A 8 4.29 6.99 -7.52
N ALA A 9 5.41 6.48 -7.03
CA ALA A 9 5.44 5.51 -5.96
C ALA A 9 4.75 6.01 -4.69
N GLY A 10 4.01 5.11 -4.07
CA GLY A 10 3.47 5.23 -2.72
C GLY A 10 4.24 4.33 -1.76
N GLY A 11 3.69 4.10 -0.60
CA GLY A 11 4.22 3.21 0.45
C GLY A 11 3.68 3.60 1.81
N VAL A 12 4.22 3.04 2.87
CA VAL A 12 3.73 3.18 4.26
C VAL A 12 3.53 4.63 4.76
N GLY A 13 4.11 5.62 4.10
CA GLY A 13 3.97 7.03 4.48
C GLY A 13 2.90 7.81 3.71
N VAL A 14 2.21 7.19 2.77
CA VAL A 14 1.23 7.86 1.88
C VAL A 14 0.10 8.51 2.65
N LEU A 15 -0.36 7.86 3.71
CA LEU A 15 -1.46 8.38 4.54
C LEU A 15 -1.16 9.78 5.11
N HIS A 16 0.12 10.08 5.42
CA HIS A 16 0.54 11.36 5.99
C HIS A 16 1.17 12.30 4.94
N TYR A 17 2.00 11.77 4.02
CA TYR A 17 2.81 12.59 3.11
C TYR A 17 2.27 12.64 1.67
N GLY A 18 1.34 11.77 1.31
CA GLY A 18 0.88 11.57 -0.06
C GLY A 18 1.86 10.72 -0.88
N ASN A 19 1.51 10.53 -2.16
CA ASN A 19 2.37 9.84 -3.14
C ASN A 19 3.56 10.71 -3.58
N ALA A 20 4.50 10.14 -4.33
CA ALA A 20 5.64 10.85 -4.88
C ALA A 20 5.24 12.14 -5.61
N ARG A 21 4.14 12.14 -6.36
CA ARG A 21 3.56 13.29 -7.06
C ARG A 21 3.27 14.46 -6.13
N ASP A 22 2.71 14.21 -4.96
CA ASP A 22 2.33 15.22 -3.98
C ASP A 22 3.54 15.93 -3.36
N LEU A 23 4.69 15.26 -3.40
CA LEU A 23 5.95 15.76 -2.86
C LEU A 23 6.76 16.58 -3.86
N VAL A 24 6.42 16.55 -5.16
CA VAL A 24 7.22 17.20 -6.22
C VAL A 24 6.76 18.62 -6.49
N LEU A 25 7.69 19.59 -6.35
CA LEU A 25 7.48 20.99 -6.72
C LEU A 25 7.95 21.30 -8.15
N GLY A 26 9.02 20.66 -8.61
CA GLY A 26 9.58 20.86 -9.94
C GLY A 26 10.40 19.67 -10.40
N ILE A 27 10.60 19.56 -11.72
CA ILE A 27 11.41 18.50 -12.34
C ILE A 27 12.26 19.04 -13.50
N GLU A 28 13.31 18.26 -13.83
CA GLU A 28 14.03 18.33 -15.10
C GLU A 28 13.84 16.99 -15.80
N VAL A 29 13.53 17.02 -17.09
CA VAL A 29 13.27 15.83 -17.92
C VAL A 29 14.04 15.94 -19.23
N VAL A 30 14.74 14.87 -19.60
CA VAL A 30 15.25 14.69 -20.96
C VAL A 30 14.14 14.09 -21.82
N LEU A 31 13.73 14.83 -22.83
CA LEU A 31 12.70 14.42 -23.78
C LEU A 31 13.27 13.44 -24.83
N PRO A 32 12.43 12.66 -25.54
CA PRO A 32 12.89 11.72 -26.57
C PRO A 32 13.74 12.34 -27.69
N ASN A 33 13.47 13.60 -28.03
CA ASN A 33 14.23 14.35 -29.04
C ASN A 33 15.55 14.93 -28.51
N GLY A 34 15.94 14.66 -27.25
CA GLY A 34 17.15 15.13 -26.59
C GLY A 34 17.06 16.54 -25.98
N LEU A 35 15.93 17.23 -26.14
CA LEU A 35 15.74 18.53 -25.48
C LEU A 35 15.52 18.32 -23.96
N ILE A 36 15.94 19.34 -23.20
CA ILE A 36 15.77 19.35 -21.75
C ILE A 36 14.58 20.23 -21.39
N PHE A 37 13.54 19.62 -20.83
CA PHE A 37 12.47 20.36 -20.16
C PHE A 37 12.90 20.63 -18.72
N GLU A 38 13.17 21.90 -18.40
CA GLU A 38 13.54 22.32 -17.06
C GLU A 38 12.43 23.14 -16.41
N SER A 39 11.91 22.64 -15.30
CA SER A 39 10.94 23.33 -14.44
C SER A 39 11.29 23.09 -12.97
N LEU A 40 12.51 23.46 -12.56
CA LEU A 40 13.03 23.26 -11.20
C LEU A 40 12.60 24.39 -10.25
N LYS A 41 11.33 24.78 -10.31
CA LYS A 41 10.76 25.83 -9.45
C LYS A 41 10.43 25.24 -8.07
N ALA A 42 10.79 25.97 -7.00
CA ALA A 42 10.44 25.62 -5.61
C ALA A 42 9.14 26.33 -5.14
N LEU A 43 8.23 26.58 -6.06
CA LEU A 43 7.00 27.32 -5.77
C LEU A 43 5.88 26.37 -5.32
N ARG A 44 5.19 26.73 -4.25
CA ARG A 44 3.96 26.04 -3.82
C ARG A 44 2.72 26.42 -4.64
N LYS A 45 2.76 27.60 -5.29
CA LYS A 45 1.69 28.11 -6.14
C LYS A 45 2.29 28.58 -7.45
N ASP A 46 1.94 27.92 -8.56
CA ASP A 46 2.33 28.33 -9.92
C ASP A 46 1.21 27.89 -10.89
N ASN A 47 0.36 28.84 -11.26
CA ASN A 47 -0.74 28.64 -12.21
C ASN A 47 -0.39 29.20 -13.61
N THR A 48 0.89 29.28 -13.95
CA THR A 48 1.37 29.79 -15.24
C THR A 48 1.31 28.70 -16.31
N GLY A 49 0.15 28.51 -16.90
CA GLY A 49 -0.10 27.49 -17.92
C GLY A 49 -0.39 26.10 -17.33
N TYR A 50 -0.25 25.08 -18.16
CA TYR A 50 -0.43 23.68 -17.71
C TYR A 50 0.70 23.23 -16.79
N ASP A 51 0.37 22.43 -15.79
CA ASP A 51 1.34 21.83 -14.89
C ASP A 51 2.00 20.60 -15.54
N LEU A 52 2.94 20.86 -16.47
CA LEU A 52 3.54 19.85 -17.35
C LEU A 52 4.32 18.78 -16.58
N LYS A 53 4.82 19.05 -15.35
CA LYS A 53 5.50 18.01 -14.55
C LYS A 53 4.61 16.79 -14.29
N GLN A 54 3.28 17.01 -14.24
CA GLN A 54 2.31 15.94 -13.99
C GLN A 54 2.22 14.93 -15.13
N LEU A 55 2.66 15.26 -16.34
CA LEU A 55 2.71 14.33 -17.47
C LEU A 55 3.83 13.29 -17.30
N PHE A 56 4.93 13.65 -16.65
CA PHE A 56 6.12 12.80 -16.53
C PHE A 56 6.12 11.95 -15.25
N ILE A 57 5.50 12.46 -14.17
CA ILE A 57 5.37 11.74 -12.90
C ILE A 57 4.29 10.65 -13.06
N GLY A 58 4.68 9.39 -12.86
CA GLY A 58 3.80 8.25 -13.10
C GLY A 58 3.70 7.80 -14.55
N ALA A 59 4.48 8.41 -15.48
CA ALA A 59 4.54 7.99 -16.88
C ALA A 59 5.48 6.80 -17.13
N GLU A 60 6.09 6.26 -16.11
CA GLU A 60 7.00 5.10 -16.16
C GLU A 60 8.14 5.25 -17.19
N GLY A 61 8.64 6.49 -17.40
CA GLY A 61 9.68 6.81 -18.37
C GLY A 61 9.24 6.79 -19.83
N THR A 62 7.95 6.59 -20.12
CA THR A 62 7.44 6.49 -21.50
C THR A 62 7.37 7.83 -22.24
N LEU A 63 7.40 8.96 -21.51
CA LEU A 63 7.33 10.30 -22.08
C LEU A 63 8.65 11.06 -21.97
N GLY A 64 9.61 10.58 -21.20
CA GLY A 64 10.91 11.20 -20.97
C GLY A 64 11.58 10.67 -19.72
N ILE A 65 12.83 11.04 -19.51
CA ILE A 65 13.64 10.57 -18.37
C ILE A 65 13.83 11.70 -17.36
N ILE A 66 13.29 11.54 -16.16
CA ILE A 66 13.44 12.49 -15.06
C ILE A 66 14.88 12.43 -14.53
N THR A 67 15.59 13.54 -14.58
CA THR A 67 17.00 13.66 -14.19
C THR A 67 17.18 14.43 -12.88
N LYS A 68 16.32 15.42 -12.61
CA LYS A 68 16.34 16.19 -11.36
C LYS A 68 14.92 16.42 -10.85
N ALA A 69 14.81 16.65 -9.55
CA ALA A 69 13.54 17.03 -8.92
C ALA A 69 13.75 17.99 -7.75
N VAL A 70 12.80 18.90 -7.57
CA VAL A 70 12.65 19.72 -6.37
C VAL A 70 11.53 19.12 -5.55
N LEU A 71 11.82 18.76 -4.30
CA LEU A 71 10.90 18.09 -3.41
C LEU A 71 10.47 18.98 -2.26
N LYS A 72 9.22 18.83 -1.82
CA LYS A 72 8.75 19.37 -0.53
C LYS A 72 9.52 18.70 0.59
N LEU A 73 9.85 19.48 1.61
CA LEU A 73 10.43 18.97 2.83
C LEU A 73 9.43 19.12 3.97
N TYR A 74 9.44 18.15 4.87
CA TYR A 74 8.67 18.14 6.10
C TYR A 74 9.60 18.20 7.31
N PRO A 75 9.17 18.77 8.43
CA PRO A 75 9.93 18.70 9.67
C PRO A 75 10.20 17.25 10.04
N ARG A 76 11.43 16.96 10.44
CA ARG A 76 11.78 15.60 10.90
C ARG A 76 10.96 15.23 12.14
N PRO A 77 10.26 14.09 12.15
CA PRO A 77 9.60 13.58 13.34
C PRO A 77 10.61 13.41 14.50
N ARG A 78 10.21 13.80 15.69
CA ARG A 78 11.02 13.70 16.92
C ARG A 78 10.49 12.65 17.88
N VAL A 79 9.18 12.43 17.86
CA VAL A 79 8.50 11.42 18.67
C VAL A 79 7.74 10.47 17.77
N PHE A 80 7.65 9.21 18.20
CA PHE A 80 7.04 8.11 17.49
C PHE A 80 6.27 7.24 18.47
N ALA A 81 5.14 6.70 18.06
CA ALA A 81 4.47 5.60 18.73
C ALA A 81 4.13 4.53 17.69
N THR A 82 4.61 3.31 17.90
CA THR A 82 4.35 2.16 17.05
C THR A 82 3.58 1.12 17.85
N ILE A 83 2.46 0.66 17.30
CA ILE A 83 1.51 -0.17 18.00
C ILE A 83 1.08 -1.32 17.08
N LEU A 84 1.02 -2.54 17.61
CA LEU A 84 0.37 -3.66 16.97
C LEU A 84 -0.90 -4.00 17.75
N VAL A 85 -2.02 -4.00 17.05
CA VAL A 85 -3.35 -4.24 17.61
C VAL A 85 -3.89 -5.55 17.06
N ALA A 86 -4.52 -6.37 17.90
CA ALA A 86 -5.14 -7.62 17.54
C ALA A 86 -6.66 -7.47 17.36
N LEU A 87 -7.20 -8.07 16.27
CA LEU A 87 -8.61 -8.04 15.93
C LEU A 87 -9.10 -9.47 15.58
N GLU A 88 -10.36 -9.77 15.90
CA GLU A 88 -10.97 -11.06 15.55
C GLU A 88 -11.71 -11.01 14.22
N GLU A 89 -12.30 -9.87 13.88
CA GLU A 89 -13.08 -9.70 12.67
C GLU A 89 -12.48 -8.64 11.77
N LEU A 90 -12.49 -8.89 10.47
CA LEU A 90 -11.94 -7.94 9.49
C LEU A 90 -12.71 -6.62 9.45
N ASP A 91 -14.01 -6.62 9.75
CA ASP A 91 -14.85 -5.42 9.75
C ASP A 91 -14.38 -4.38 10.77
N GLU A 92 -13.77 -4.82 11.86
CA GLU A 92 -13.29 -3.98 12.95
C GLU A 92 -12.12 -3.08 12.54
N ILE A 93 -11.40 -3.45 11.45
CA ILE A 93 -10.24 -2.68 10.97
C ILE A 93 -10.61 -1.23 10.58
N LEU A 94 -11.78 -1.03 9.95
CA LEU A 94 -12.24 0.31 9.57
C LEU A 94 -12.72 1.10 10.78
N SER A 95 -13.37 0.45 11.74
CA SER A 95 -13.79 1.08 13.00
C SER A 95 -12.58 1.57 13.81
N LEU A 96 -11.52 0.76 13.89
CA LEU A 96 -10.26 1.14 14.53
C LEU A 96 -9.59 2.29 13.77
N PHE A 97 -9.58 2.25 12.43
CA PHE A 97 -9.03 3.31 11.60
C PHE A 97 -9.72 4.65 11.82
N ASP A 98 -11.06 4.65 11.79
CA ASP A 98 -11.86 5.86 11.98
C ASP A 98 -11.66 6.44 13.37
N LEU A 99 -11.65 5.60 14.42
CA LEU A 99 -11.38 6.02 15.81
C LEU A 99 -9.98 6.62 15.95
N THR A 100 -8.96 5.95 15.39
CA THR A 100 -7.57 6.43 15.43
C THR A 100 -7.45 7.78 14.71
N ARG A 101 -8.05 7.90 13.55
CA ARG A 101 -8.02 9.11 12.74
C ARG A 101 -8.75 10.29 13.39
N ALA A 102 -9.89 10.03 14.03
CA ALA A 102 -10.65 11.04 14.75
C ALA A 102 -9.88 11.59 15.96
N THR A 103 -9.10 10.75 16.65
CA THR A 103 -8.36 11.13 17.86
C THR A 103 -6.98 11.71 17.54
N CYS A 104 -6.21 11.05 16.65
CA CYS A 104 -4.80 11.39 16.39
C CYS A 104 -4.60 12.29 15.16
N GLY A 105 -5.61 12.42 14.27
CA GLY A 105 -5.57 13.31 13.12
C GLY A 105 -4.37 13.07 12.20
N ASP A 106 -3.69 14.16 11.84
CA ASP A 106 -2.52 14.14 10.94
C ASP A 106 -1.27 13.47 11.54
N LYS A 107 -1.30 13.10 12.83
CA LYS A 107 -0.19 12.36 13.46
C LYS A 107 -0.15 10.90 13.02
N LEU A 108 -1.26 10.35 12.51
CA LEU A 108 -1.31 8.99 11.98
C LEU A 108 -0.53 8.92 10.66
N LYS A 109 0.64 8.30 10.71
CA LYS A 109 1.54 8.15 9.57
C LYS A 109 1.26 6.89 8.77
N ALA A 110 0.98 5.78 9.45
CA ALA A 110 0.77 4.49 8.82
C ALA A 110 -0.34 3.70 9.54
N PHE A 111 -1.10 2.93 8.76
CA PHE A 111 -2.14 2.03 9.24
C PHE A 111 -2.21 0.80 8.33
N GLU A 112 -1.65 -0.32 8.81
CA GLU A 112 -1.36 -1.52 8.04
C GLU A 112 -2.20 -2.70 8.52
N LEU A 113 -2.83 -3.42 7.61
CA LEU A 113 -3.48 -4.70 7.88
C LEU A 113 -2.48 -5.84 7.72
N ILE A 114 -2.47 -6.77 8.68
CA ILE A 114 -1.68 -8.01 8.65
C ILE A 114 -2.62 -9.17 9.00
N PRO A 115 -2.86 -10.16 8.11
CA PRO A 115 -3.66 -11.33 8.43
C PRO A 115 -2.84 -12.35 9.23
N ARG A 116 -3.49 -13.20 10.00
CA ARG A 116 -2.86 -14.29 10.77
C ARG A 116 -1.90 -15.14 9.92
N LEU A 117 -2.32 -15.50 8.71
CA LEU A 117 -1.48 -16.28 7.79
C LEU A 117 -0.11 -15.63 7.55
N ALA A 118 -0.06 -14.29 7.41
CA ALA A 118 1.21 -13.59 7.19
C ALA A 118 2.15 -13.83 8.38
N LEU A 119 1.68 -13.59 9.60
CA LEU A 119 2.47 -13.78 10.81
C LEU A 119 2.92 -15.24 10.99
N GLU A 120 2.07 -16.22 10.69
CA GLU A 120 2.44 -17.64 10.74
C GLU A 120 3.56 -17.99 9.76
N LEU A 121 3.50 -17.47 8.53
CA LEU A 121 4.55 -17.67 7.54
C LEU A 121 5.87 -17.00 7.95
N GLU A 122 5.80 -15.81 8.53
CA GLU A 122 6.98 -15.10 9.01
C GLU A 122 7.65 -15.79 10.19
N VAL A 123 6.87 -16.24 11.17
CA VAL A 123 7.40 -17.01 12.31
C VAL A 123 8.04 -18.31 11.85
N ALA A 124 7.50 -18.95 10.79
CA ALA A 124 8.04 -20.19 10.24
C ALA A 124 9.33 -19.99 9.42
N HIS A 125 9.45 -18.86 8.70
CA HIS A 125 10.48 -18.70 7.67
C HIS A 125 11.50 -17.59 7.93
N ILE A 126 11.18 -16.59 8.75
CA ILE A 126 12.04 -15.42 8.94
C ILE A 126 12.71 -15.46 10.32
N PRO A 127 14.03 -15.59 10.38
CA PRO A 127 14.73 -15.64 11.66
C PRO A 127 14.51 -14.41 12.52
N GLY A 128 14.18 -14.64 13.79
CA GLY A 128 14.03 -13.58 14.80
C GLY A 128 12.67 -12.91 14.82
N ILE A 129 11.71 -13.29 13.96
CA ILE A 129 10.31 -12.90 14.11
C ILE A 129 9.63 -13.84 15.11
N ARG A 130 8.86 -13.27 16.00
CA ARG A 130 8.05 -13.98 17.01
C ARG A 130 6.69 -13.32 17.09
N ASP A 131 5.68 -14.11 17.37
CA ASP A 131 4.34 -13.58 17.69
C ASP A 131 4.44 -12.79 19.00
N PRO A 132 4.06 -11.51 19.01
CA PRO A 132 4.11 -10.70 20.23
C PRO A 132 2.93 -10.96 21.19
N PHE A 133 1.90 -11.69 20.72
CA PHE A 133 0.73 -12.05 21.51
C PHE A 133 0.82 -13.47 22.02
N THR A 134 0.22 -13.71 23.20
CA THR A 134 0.12 -15.06 23.78
C THR A 134 -0.93 -15.90 23.05
N GLU A 135 -2.03 -15.25 22.66
CA GLU A 135 -3.13 -15.87 21.94
C GLU A 135 -3.06 -15.56 20.44
N LYS A 136 -3.67 -16.42 19.64
CA LYS A 136 -3.74 -16.25 18.20
C LYS A 136 -4.99 -15.45 17.85
N HIS A 137 -4.81 -14.39 17.06
CA HIS A 137 -5.89 -13.56 16.55
C HIS A 137 -5.99 -13.67 15.03
N ALA A 138 -7.15 -13.39 14.46
CA ALA A 138 -7.40 -13.53 13.02
C ALA A 138 -6.68 -12.46 12.19
N TYR A 139 -6.65 -11.22 12.71
CA TYR A 139 -6.06 -10.06 12.02
C TYR A 139 -5.30 -9.19 13.01
N TYR A 140 -4.39 -8.41 12.45
CA TYR A 140 -3.63 -7.40 13.19
C TYR A 140 -3.62 -6.08 12.41
N ALA A 141 -3.59 -4.98 13.16
CA ALA A 141 -3.33 -3.64 12.63
C ALA A 141 -2.01 -3.12 13.18
N LEU A 142 -1.06 -2.76 12.31
CA LEU A 142 0.16 -2.07 12.71
C LEU A 142 -0.03 -0.58 12.44
N LEU A 143 0.06 0.23 13.50
CA LEU A 143 -0.11 1.66 13.47
C LEU A 143 1.19 2.37 13.81
N GLU A 144 1.43 3.51 13.15
CA GLU A 144 2.50 4.42 13.53
C GLU A 144 2.00 5.86 13.60
N LEU A 145 2.17 6.46 14.76
CA LEU A 145 1.98 7.90 14.97
C LEU A 145 3.32 8.60 14.99
N THR A 146 3.38 9.81 14.44
CA THR A 146 4.59 10.64 14.46
C THR A 146 4.27 12.10 14.73
N SER A 147 5.19 12.81 15.40
CA SER A 147 5.12 14.26 15.52
C SER A 147 6.52 14.90 15.45
N PRO A 148 6.62 16.10 14.83
CA PRO A 148 7.82 16.92 14.90
C PRO A 148 7.99 17.65 16.24
N ARG A 149 6.97 17.67 17.09
CA ARG A 149 6.98 18.31 18.40
C ARG A 149 7.35 17.30 19.47
N GLN A 150 8.35 17.62 20.27
CA GLN A 150 8.84 16.71 21.30
C GLN A 150 7.90 16.63 22.51
N GLU A 151 7.10 17.65 22.72
CA GLU A 151 6.11 17.75 23.78
C GLU A 151 4.81 16.99 23.51
N ASP A 152 4.58 16.48 22.29
CA ASP A 152 3.38 15.73 21.98
C ASP A 152 3.38 14.36 22.66
N ASP A 153 2.31 14.07 23.38
CA ASP A 153 2.09 12.79 24.06
C ASP A 153 1.36 11.81 23.14
N LEU A 154 2.08 11.29 22.14
CA LEU A 154 1.54 10.29 21.21
C LEU A 154 1.12 9.00 21.94
N ARG A 155 1.78 8.71 23.06
CA ARG A 155 1.47 7.51 23.84
C ARG A 155 0.12 7.65 24.54
N GLY A 156 -0.14 8.76 25.22
CA GLY A 156 -1.43 9.02 25.86
C GLY A 156 -2.58 9.10 24.85
N GLU A 157 -2.33 9.69 23.66
CA GLU A 157 -3.33 9.72 22.60
C GLU A 157 -3.70 8.32 22.13
N ILE A 158 -2.72 7.44 21.85
CA ILE A 158 -3.02 6.07 21.40
C ILE A 158 -3.59 5.21 22.52
N GLU A 159 -3.16 5.37 23.76
CA GLU A 159 -3.75 4.66 24.91
C GLU A 159 -5.24 5.00 25.06
N THR A 160 -5.63 6.25 24.80
CA THR A 160 -7.05 6.66 24.74
C THR A 160 -7.82 5.95 23.62
N VAL A 161 -7.22 5.84 22.42
CA VAL A 161 -7.82 5.10 21.30
C VAL A 161 -8.00 3.63 21.67
N LEU A 162 -6.96 3.00 22.21
CA LEU A 162 -6.98 1.58 22.55
C LEU A 162 -7.99 1.27 23.64
N GLU A 163 -8.09 2.12 24.68
CA GLU A 163 -9.08 1.98 25.74
C GLU A 163 -10.51 2.05 25.20
N GLN A 164 -10.79 3.02 24.32
CA GLN A 164 -12.10 3.13 23.68
C GLN A 164 -12.39 1.93 22.78
N ALA A 165 -11.42 1.48 21.98
CA ALA A 165 -11.56 0.34 21.09
C ALA A 165 -11.80 -0.97 21.86
N LEU A 166 -11.09 -1.19 22.97
CA LEU A 166 -11.30 -2.35 23.88
C LEU A 166 -12.71 -2.32 24.50
N ASN A 167 -13.12 -1.16 25.05
CA ASN A 167 -14.42 -1.00 25.70
C ASN A 167 -15.59 -1.20 24.72
N ASN A 168 -15.37 -0.88 23.43
CA ASN A 168 -16.37 -1.07 22.36
C ASN A 168 -16.28 -2.46 21.70
N GLY A 169 -15.35 -3.33 22.12
CA GLY A 169 -15.14 -4.66 21.53
C GLY A 169 -14.59 -4.64 20.12
N VAL A 170 -13.97 -3.52 19.69
CA VAL A 170 -13.36 -3.38 18.35
C VAL A 170 -12.02 -4.09 18.28
N ILE A 171 -11.30 -4.20 19.40
CA ILE A 171 -10.01 -4.88 19.47
C ILE A 171 -9.98 -5.87 20.60
N SER A 172 -9.14 -6.91 20.48
CA SER A 172 -8.99 -7.96 21.50
C SER A 172 -7.77 -7.74 22.39
N ASP A 173 -6.67 -7.24 21.82
CA ASP A 173 -5.41 -7.00 22.54
C ASP A 173 -4.56 -5.96 21.78
N ALA A 174 -3.54 -5.39 22.45
CA ALA A 174 -2.62 -4.44 21.82
C ALA A 174 -1.24 -4.45 22.48
N VAL A 175 -0.20 -4.28 21.66
CA VAL A 175 1.19 -4.13 22.09
C VAL A 175 1.70 -2.76 21.64
N ILE A 176 2.08 -1.90 22.59
CA ILE A 176 2.73 -0.62 22.32
C ILE A 176 4.23 -0.79 22.45
N ALA A 177 4.99 -0.45 21.42
CA ALA A 177 6.44 -0.47 21.47
C ALA A 177 6.97 0.55 22.50
N THR A 178 7.80 0.09 23.43
CA THR A 178 8.41 0.94 24.47
C THR A 178 9.84 1.35 24.14
N SER A 179 10.37 0.87 23.00
CA SER A 179 11.71 1.21 22.51
C SER A 179 11.75 1.18 20.99
N GLN A 180 12.74 1.87 20.40
CA GLN A 180 12.99 1.83 18.96
C GLN A 180 13.26 0.41 18.45
N ALA A 181 13.90 -0.42 19.26
CA ALA A 181 14.15 -1.82 18.90
C ALA A 181 12.85 -2.62 18.78
N GLN A 182 11.91 -2.43 19.70
CA GLN A 182 10.58 -3.06 19.61
C GLN A 182 9.79 -2.53 18.40
N ALA A 183 9.78 -1.22 18.19
CA ALA A 183 9.14 -0.63 17.01
C ALA A 183 9.69 -1.23 15.70
N SER A 184 11.03 -1.35 15.58
CA SER A 184 11.67 -1.97 14.42
C SER A 184 11.31 -3.45 14.27
N GLN A 185 11.10 -4.19 15.35
CA GLN A 185 10.63 -5.58 15.30
C GLN A 185 9.20 -5.67 14.78
N LEU A 186 8.30 -4.78 15.23
CA LEU A 186 6.92 -4.73 14.71
C LEU A 186 6.87 -4.39 13.22
N TRP A 187 7.69 -3.41 12.79
CA TRP A 187 7.80 -3.07 11.37
C TRP A 187 8.40 -4.21 10.54
N LYS A 188 9.40 -4.92 11.07
CA LYS A 188 9.98 -6.08 10.40
C LYS A 188 8.91 -7.13 10.07
N MET A 189 7.94 -7.35 10.98
CA MET A 189 6.80 -8.27 10.74
C MET A 189 5.97 -7.84 9.51
N ARG A 190 5.83 -6.55 9.23
CA ARG A 190 5.10 -6.06 8.05
C ARG A 190 5.94 -6.12 6.78
N GLU A 191 7.22 -5.83 6.90
CA GLU A 191 8.14 -5.71 5.75
C GLU A 191 8.55 -7.07 5.19
N GLU A 192 8.63 -8.10 6.02
CA GLU A 192 9.10 -9.43 5.62
C GLU A 192 8.00 -10.37 5.08
N ILE A 193 6.72 -9.95 5.09
CA ILE A 193 5.61 -10.75 4.53
C ILE A 193 5.91 -11.26 3.12
N PRO A 194 6.36 -10.40 2.14
CA PRO A 194 6.64 -10.87 0.78
C PRO A 194 7.78 -11.89 0.70
N ALA A 195 8.77 -11.77 1.58
CA ALA A 195 9.90 -12.70 1.66
C ALA A 195 9.44 -14.05 2.23
N ALA A 196 8.68 -14.05 3.33
CA ALA A 196 8.11 -15.25 3.93
C ALA A 196 7.23 -16.03 2.94
N GLN A 197 6.36 -15.34 2.21
CA GLN A 197 5.54 -15.95 1.17
C GLN A 197 6.38 -16.57 0.03
N SER A 198 7.49 -15.93 -0.34
CA SER A 198 8.38 -16.42 -1.40
C SER A 198 9.13 -17.69 -1.00
N ILE A 199 9.49 -17.82 0.30
CA ILE A 199 10.12 -19.01 0.87
C ILE A 199 9.09 -20.16 0.99
N GLU A 200 7.86 -19.85 1.40
CA GLU A 200 6.77 -20.82 1.55
C GLU A 200 6.41 -21.52 0.22
N GLY A 201 6.49 -20.82 -0.92
CA GLY A 201 6.22 -21.45 -2.20
C GLY A 201 5.79 -20.52 -3.31
N GLY A 202 4.84 -20.97 -4.15
CA GLY A 202 4.22 -20.17 -5.20
C GLY A 202 3.33 -19.08 -4.62
N SER A 203 3.52 -17.85 -5.06
CA SER A 203 2.68 -16.72 -4.68
C SER A 203 2.26 -15.93 -5.91
N LEU A 204 0.98 -15.64 -6.04
CA LEU A 204 0.40 -14.72 -7.02
C LEU A 204 0.12 -13.40 -6.32
N LYS A 205 0.65 -12.31 -6.84
CA LYS A 205 0.64 -11.01 -6.17
C LYS A 205 -0.28 -10.04 -6.91
N HIS A 206 -1.20 -9.43 -6.20
CA HIS A 206 -2.06 -8.37 -6.70
C HIS A 206 -1.86 -7.14 -5.81
N ASP A 207 -1.37 -6.07 -6.41
CA ASP A 207 -1.22 -4.76 -5.82
C ASP A 207 -2.35 -3.87 -6.35
N VAL A 208 -3.41 -3.74 -5.56
CA VAL A 208 -4.66 -3.11 -6.00
C VAL A 208 -5.11 -2.03 -5.01
N ALA A 209 -5.86 -1.05 -5.49
CA ALA A 209 -6.49 -0.07 -4.62
C ALA A 209 -8.00 -0.04 -4.83
N VAL A 210 -8.75 0.10 -3.75
CA VAL A 210 -10.20 0.33 -3.75
C VAL A 210 -10.52 1.51 -2.81
N PRO A 211 -11.68 2.15 -2.93
CA PRO A 211 -12.10 3.14 -1.92
C PRO A 211 -11.96 2.53 -0.52
N VAL A 212 -11.39 3.28 0.43
CA VAL A 212 -11.11 2.81 1.81
C VAL A 212 -12.33 2.11 2.43
N SER A 213 -13.52 2.71 2.29
CA SER A 213 -14.78 2.14 2.79
C SER A 213 -15.18 0.80 2.15
N LYS A 214 -14.53 0.40 1.06
CA LYS A 214 -14.77 -0.87 0.36
C LYS A 214 -13.67 -1.90 0.55
N SER A 215 -12.60 -1.58 1.28
CA SER A 215 -11.45 -2.47 1.45
C SER A 215 -11.83 -3.81 2.08
N VAL A 216 -12.65 -3.80 3.13
CA VAL A 216 -13.15 -5.00 3.79
C VAL A 216 -14.07 -5.82 2.88
N GLU A 217 -15.02 -5.17 2.21
CA GLU A 217 -15.91 -5.83 1.25
C GLU A 217 -15.11 -6.48 0.12
N PHE A 218 -14.10 -5.77 -0.40
CA PHE A 218 -13.20 -6.31 -1.42
C PHE A 218 -12.48 -7.57 -0.93
N ILE A 219 -11.81 -7.51 0.23
CA ILE A 219 -11.05 -8.64 0.76
C ILE A 219 -11.96 -9.86 0.95
N LYS A 220 -13.14 -9.68 1.55
CA LYS A 220 -14.11 -10.76 1.77
C LYS A 220 -14.59 -11.39 0.46
N LYS A 221 -15.06 -10.56 -0.49
CA LYS A 221 -15.56 -11.04 -1.79
C LYS A 221 -14.46 -11.69 -2.63
N ALA A 222 -13.28 -11.05 -2.72
CA ALA A 222 -12.16 -11.62 -3.45
C ALA A 222 -11.75 -12.98 -2.87
N THR A 223 -11.69 -13.11 -1.54
CA THR A 223 -11.39 -14.37 -0.85
C THR A 223 -12.40 -15.45 -1.23
N GLN A 224 -13.69 -15.16 -1.17
CA GLN A 224 -14.75 -16.12 -1.56
C GLN A 224 -14.60 -16.59 -3.02
N LEU A 225 -14.36 -15.66 -3.94
CA LEU A 225 -14.23 -15.97 -5.37
C LEU A 225 -12.98 -16.82 -5.68
N VAL A 226 -11.83 -16.46 -5.10
CA VAL A 226 -10.59 -17.22 -5.35
C VAL A 226 -10.62 -18.59 -4.69
N MET A 227 -11.25 -18.75 -3.52
CA MET A 227 -11.43 -20.05 -2.87
C MET A 227 -12.44 -20.93 -3.60
N ALA A 228 -13.43 -20.35 -4.27
CA ALA A 228 -14.35 -21.10 -5.15
C ALA A 228 -13.64 -21.61 -6.41
N GLU A 229 -12.73 -20.81 -7.01
CA GLU A 229 -11.91 -21.22 -8.17
C GLU A 229 -10.88 -22.30 -7.80
N MET A 230 -10.26 -22.18 -6.62
CA MET A 230 -9.28 -23.15 -6.16
C MET A 230 -9.41 -23.39 -4.65
N PRO A 231 -10.14 -24.43 -4.25
CA PRO A 231 -10.22 -24.85 -2.85
C PRO A 231 -8.84 -25.09 -2.26
N GLY A 232 -8.61 -24.55 -1.05
CA GLY A 232 -7.33 -24.67 -0.36
C GLY A 232 -6.28 -23.60 -0.72
N VAL A 233 -6.58 -22.68 -1.65
CA VAL A 233 -5.71 -21.49 -1.86
C VAL A 233 -5.69 -20.67 -0.56
N ARG A 234 -4.49 -20.24 -0.18
CA ARG A 234 -4.27 -19.49 1.06
C ARG A 234 -4.17 -18.00 0.75
N VAL A 235 -5.17 -17.23 1.18
CA VAL A 235 -5.23 -15.79 0.94
C VAL A 235 -4.42 -15.05 1.99
N CYS A 236 -3.49 -14.21 1.55
CA CYS A 236 -2.70 -13.31 2.38
C CYS A 236 -2.96 -11.87 1.91
N ALA A 237 -4.07 -11.30 2.38
CA ALA A 237 -4.46 -9.92 2.09
C ALA A 237 -3.91 -9.01 3.20
N PHE A 238 -2.93 -8.18 2.86
CA PHE A 238 -2.27 -7.26 3.78
C PHE A 238 -2.04 -5.91 3.09
N GLY A 239 -1.64 -4.89 3.83
CA GLY A 239 -1.22 -3.61 3.23
C GLY A 239 -1.85 -2.38 3.85
N HIS A 240 -1.79 -1.29 3.10
CA HIS A 240 -2.09 0.07 3.50
C HIS A 240 -3.61 0.33 3.51
N VAL A 241 -4.34 -0.34 4.41
CA VAL A 241 -5.81 -0.24 4.43
C VAL A 241 -6.29 1.20 4.67
N GLY A 242 -5.45 2.03 5.30
CA GLY A 242 -5.74 3.44 5.57
C GLY A 242 -5.87 4.31 4.31
N ASP A 243 -5.28 3.91 3.18
CA ASP A 243 -5.40 4.58 1.87
C ASP A 243 -6.08 3.70 0.80
N GLY A 244 -6.51 2.49 1.20
CA GLY A 244 -7.24 1.57 0.33
C GLY A 244 -6.36 0.69 -0.54
N ASN A 245 -5.05 0.73 -0.40
CA ASN A 245 -4.13 -0.18 -1.11
C ASN A 245 -4.03 -1.53 -0.40
N ILE A 246 -4.39 -2.58 -1.12
CA ILE A 246 -4.38 -3.96 -0.62
C ILE A 246 -3.44 -4.80 -1.48
N HIS A 247 -2.44 -5.39 -0.85
CA HIS A 247 -1.66 -6.47 -1.42
C HIS A 247 -2.44 -7.78 -1.26
N PHE A 248 -3.30 -8.07 -2.22
CA PHE A 248 -4.12 -9.28 -2.21
C PHE A 248 -3.34 -10.43 -2.81
N ASN A 249 -2.51 -11.06 -1.98
CA ASN A 249 -1.63 -12.15 -2.40
C ASN A 249 -2.27 -13.52 -2.15
N LEU A 250 -2.03 -14.43 -3.10
CA LEU A 250 -2.47 -15.81 -3.02
C LEU A 250 -1.25 -16.71 -2.87
N THR A 251 -1.22 -17.50 -1.81
CA THR A 251 -0.18 -18.52 -1.60
C THR A 251 -0.75 -19.88 -2.02
N GLN A 252 0.06 -20.69 -2.68
CA GLN A 252 -0.36 -22.02 -3.17
C GLN A 252 -0.97 -22.88 -2.07
N PRO A 253 -1.96 -23.74 -2.39
CA PRO A 253 -2.42 -24.77 -1.47
C PRO A 253 -1.29 -25.70 -1.04
N VAL A 254 -1.35 -26.24 0.16
CA VAL A 254 -0.38 -27.23 0.66
C VAL A 254 -0.42 -28.47 -0.25
N GLY A 255 0.75 -28.94 -0.67
CA GLY A 255 0.88 -30.13 -1.50
C GLY A 255 0.68 -29.90 -3.01
N ILE A 256 0.35 -28.71 -3.46
CA ILE A 256 0.24 -28.37 -4.89
C ILE A 256 1.61 -27.94 -5.43
N ASP A 257 1.95 -28.41 -6.65
CA ASP A 257 3.17 -27.99 -7.34
C ASP A 257 3.16 -26.50 -7.70
N LYS A 258 4.26 -25.82 -7.38
CA LYS A 258 4.43 -24.37 -7.62
C LYS A 258 4.15 -23.96 -9.06
N LYS A 259 4.68 -24.72 -10.04
CA LYS A 259 4.50 -24.38 -11.48
C LYS A 259 3.05 -24.49 -11.89
N SER A 260 2.34 -25.49 -11.38
CA SER A 260 0.91 -25.72 -11.66
C SER A 260 0.06 -24.58 -11.05
N PHE A 261 0.38 -24.13 -9.86
CA PHE A 261 -0.28 -22.98 -9.23
C PHE A 261 -0.04 -21.69 -10.03
N LEU A 262 1.21 -21.38 -10.39
CA LEU A 262 1.56 -20.15 -11.11
C LEU A 262 0.92 -20.07 -12.52
N LYS A 263 0.60 -21.19 -13.17
CA LYS A 263 -0.15 -21.21 -14.43
C LYS A 263 -1.56 -20.64 -14.32
N LYS A 264 -2.14 -20.60 -13.10
CA LYS A 264 -3.46 -20.03 -12.82
C LYS A 264 -3.46 -18.50 -12.72
N GLN A 265 -2.31 -17.84 -12.84
CA GLN A 265 -2.18 -16.39 -12.68
C GLN A 265 -3.21 -15.58 -13.48
N LYS A 266 -3.43 -15.90 -14.78
CA LYS A 266 -4.39 -15.18 -15.62
C LYS A 266 -5.83 -15.30 -15.11
N VAL A 267 -6.21 -16.47 -14.58
CA VAL A 267 -7.54 -16.71 -14.01
C VAL A 267 -7.73 -15.87 -12.75
N PHE A 268 -6.77 -15.94 -11.84
CA PHE A 268 -6.84 -15.16 -10.60
C PHE A 268 -6.75 -13.66 -10.83
N ASN A 269 -5.88 -13.22 -11.76
CA ASN A 269 -5.84 -11.81 -12.16
C ASN A 269 -7.22 -11.34 -12.60
N ARG A 270 -7.91 -12.12 -13.46
CA ARG A 270 -9.24 -11.75 -13.94
C ARG A 270 -10.25 -11.63 -12.80
N ILE A 271 -10.32 -12.63 -11.92
CA ILE A 271 -11.22 -12.62 -10.75
C ILE A 271 -10.99 -11.36 -9.90
N VAL A 272 -9.72 -11.08 -9.55
CA VAL A 272 -9.38 -9.95 -8.67
C VAL A 272 -9.61 -8.61 -9.36
N HIS A 273 -9.13 -8.47 -10.61
CA HIS A 273 -9.23 -7.20 -11.31
C HIS A 273 -10.67 -6.84 -11.70
N ASP A 274 -11.51 -7.82 -12.12
CA ASP A 274 -12.93 -7.57 -12.39
C ASP A 274 -13.64 -7.03 -11.15
N LEU A 275 -13.36 -7.60 -9.99
CA LEU A 275 -13.94 -7.14 -8.73
C LEU A 275 -13.46 -5.72 -8.37
N VAL A 276 -12.15 -5.45 -8.50
CA VAL A 276 -11.55 -4.14 -8.24
C VAL A 276 -12.16 -3.06 -9.11
N VAL A 277 -12.25 -3.31 -10.43
CA VAL A 277 -12.83 -2.34 -11.38
C VAL A 277 -14.32 -2.15 -11.13
N GLY A 278 -15.06 -3.22 -10.80
CA GLY A 278 -16.45 -3.16 -10.38
C GLY A 278 -16.69 -2.30 -9.12
N MET A 279 -15.68 -2.19 -8.26
CA MET A 279 -15.68 -1.32 -7.08
C MET A 279 -15.12 0.09 -7.36
N LYS A 280 -14.82 0.44 -8.62
CA LYS A 280 -14.16 1.68 -9.06
C LYS A 280 -12.75 1.83 -8.47
N GLY A 281 -12.04 0.74 -8.34
CA GLY A 281 -10.65 0.67 -7.87
C GLY A 281 -9.63 0.67 -9.00
N SER A 282 -8.36 0.51 -8.63
CA SER A 282 -7.19 0.43 -9.52
C SER A 282 -6.55 -0.96 -9.47
N ILE A 283 -6.21 -1.51 -10.63
CA ILE A 283 -5.49 -2.79 -10.75
C ILE A 283 -3.98 -2.66 -10.51
N SER A 284 -3.50 -1.46 -10.23
CA SER A 284 -2.11 -1.18 -9.87
C SER A 284 -2.05 0.03 -8.97
N ALA A 285 -1.89 -0.19 -7.66
CA ALA A 285 -1.85 0.87 -6.67
C ALA A 285 -0.48 1.57 -6.65
N GLU A 286 0.61 0.80 -6.57
CA GLU A 286 1.98 1.33 -6.40
C GLU A 286 2.92 0.93 -7.53
N HIS A 287 2.80 -0.31 -8.06
CA HIS A 287 3.84 -0.92 -8.92
C HIS A 287 3.83 -0.40 -10.36
N GLY A 288 2.81 0.35 -10.77
CA GLY A 288 2.61 0.76 -12.15
C GLY A 288 2.14 -0.39 -13.04
N ILE A 289 2.05 -0.11 -14.33
CA ILE A 289 1.61 -1.05 -15.37
C ILE A 289 2.79 -1.84 -15.94
N GLY A 290 3.88 -1.17 -16.23
CA GLY A 290 5.07 -1.75 -16.85
C GLY A 290 4.74 -2.54 -18.11
N LEU A 291 5.53 -3.58 -18.39
CA LEU A 291 5.26 -4.49 -19.51
C LEU A 291 4.24 -5.57 -19.14
N SER A 292 4.17 -5.97 -17.89
CA SER A 292 3.40 -7.13 -17.43
C SER A 292 1.89 -6.91 -17.37
N LYS A 293 1.44 -5.69 -17.12
CA LYS A 293 0.01 -5.32 -17.01
C LYS A 293 -0.53 -4.55 -18.23
N ARG A 294 0.25 -4.41 -19.31
CA ARG A 294 -0.16 -3.63 -20.49
C ARG A 294 -1.47 -4.11 -21.09
N ASP A 295 -1.63 -5.42 -21.24
CA ASP A 295 -2.84 -6.01 -21.80
C ASP A 295 -4.03 -5.84 -20.85
N GLU A 296 -3.81 -5.89 -19.52
CA GLU A 296 -4.82 -5.60 -18.51
C GLU A 296 -5.27 -4.13 -18.58
N LEU A 297 -4.33 -3.18 -18.73
CA LEU A 297 -4.67 -1.77 -18.94
C LEU A 297 -5.57 -1.60 -20.17
N CYS A 298 -5.20 -2.19 -21.31
CA CYS A 298 -5.99 -2.11 -22.54
C CYS A 298 -7.39 -2.74 -22.40
N PHE A 299 -7.54 -3.73 -21.52
CA PHE A 299 -8.81 -4.39 -21.28
C PHE A 299 -9.75 -3.57 -20.39
N TYR A 300 -9.22 -2.94 -19.33
CA TYR A 300 -10.03 -2.24 -18.33
C TYR A 300 -10.18 -0.75 -18.56
N ALA A 301 -9.19 -0.07 -19.16
CA ALA A 301 -9.30 1.34 -19.47
C ALA A 301 -10.30 1.61 -20.60
N SER A 302 -11.00 2.73 -20.50
CA SER A 302 -11.90 3.15 -21.57
C SER A 302 -11.13 3.47 -22.86
N LYS A 303 -11.81 3.34 -24.01
CA LYS A 303 -11.21 3.71 -25.29
C LYS A 303 -10.71 5.16 -25.29
N ILE A 304 -11.44 6.07 -24.65
CA ILE A 304 -11.06 7.48 -24.57
C ILE A 304 -9.75 7.66 -23.80
N GLU A 305 -9.57 6.95 -22.67
CA GLU A 305 -8.32 7.01 -21.90
C GLU A 305 -7.13 6.49 -22.71
N ILE A 306 -7.29 5.36 -23.38
CA ILE A 306 -6.23 4.79 -24.23
C ILE A 306 -5.89 5.75 -25.37
N ASP A 307 -6.89 6.33 -26.04
CA ASP A 307 -6.67 7.25 -27.15
C ASP A 307 -5.98 8.56 -26.68
N LEU A 308 -6.34 9.09 -25.52
CA LEU A 308 -5.67 10.25 -24.92
C LEU A 308 -4.21 9.95 -24.55
N MET A 309 -3.93 8.81 -23.93
CA MET A 309 -2.55 8.38 -23.63
C MET A 309 -1.71 8.26 -24.90
N ARG A 310 -2.26 7.71 -25.98
CA ARG A 310 -1.59 7.62 -27.28
C ARG A 310 -1.32 9.01 -27.90
N GLN A 311 -2.30 9.91 -27.85
CA GLN A 311 -2.13 11.28 -28.35
C GLN A 311 -1.03 12.02 -27.61
N ILE A 312 -1.00 11.92 -26.26
CA ILE A 312 0.07 12.50 -25.43
C ILE A 312 1.43 11.90 -25.84
N LYS A 313 1.48 10.57 -25.97
CA LYS A 313 2.72 9.88 -26.37
C LYS A 313 3.21 10.39 -27.72
N VAL A 314 2.36 10.44 -28.75
CA VAL A 314 2.71 10.91 -30.11
C VAL A 314 3.10 12.41 -30.13
N ALA A 315 2.54 13.22 -29.22
CA ALA A 315 2.86 14.65 -29.15
C ALA A 315 4.25 14.93 -28.54
N ILE A 316 4.76 14.00 -27.73
CA ILE A 316 6.02 14.19 -26.97
C ILE A 316 7.15 13.34 -27.58
N ASP A 317 6.85 12.13 -28.10
CA ASP A 317 7.81 11.14 -28.57
C ASP A 317 7.45 10.57 -29.95
#